data_28912be1bfd2afec1faa6dd35c42b8f9
#
_entry.id   28912be1bfd2afec1faa6dd35c42b8f9
#
_cell.length_a   1.000
_cell.length_b   1.000
_cell.length_c   1.000
_cell.angle_alpha   90.00
_cell.angle_beta   90.00
_cell.angle_gamma   90.00
#
_symmetry.space_group_name_H-M   'P 1'
#
loop_
_entity.id
_entity.type
_entity.pdbx_description
1 polymer ?
#
loop_
_entity_poly.entity_id
_entity_poly.type
_entity_poly.pdbx_seq_one_letter_code
_entity_poly.pdbx_strand_id
1 'polypeptide(L)'
;MTAVTVTHRPAGTSAALALALGLFALSLLPRTGTVDHVLLVEGGGLLLLLVGFLLRDRGLAGRIVGTILSAAGVGLVLLALGLLIAGTTRHSVLVETAPGLVGLLLLAFGVLPLRGTGSRGLVTAGTALVFVSVLAAGLFRAPIGTLLVAGALTVVAWDVGENAISIGEHLGTAAETRPIEATHTAGSLLVAGVTVAAGFLLVGVGTAGLSLVQLALLLVAVLALTVALHG
;
A
#
# COMPACT_ATOMS: atom_id res chain seq x y z
N MET A 1 28.66 -24.80 -20.33
CA MET A 1 27.58 -23.79 -20.31
C MET A 1 27.11 -23.69 -18.85
N THR A 2 27.50 -22.63 -18.13
CA THR A 2 27.02 -22.36 -16.78
C THR A 2 25.58 -21.84 -16.90
N ALA A 3 24.64 -22.59 -16.34
CA ALA A 3 23.25 -22.16 -16.27
C ALA A 3 23.20 -20.86 -15.44
N VAL A 4 22.80 -19.76 -16.07
CA VAL A 4 22.51 -18.50 -15.38
C VAL A 4 21.26 -18.71 -14.55
N THR A 5 21.41 -18.85 -13.23
CA THR A 5 20.26 -18.90 -12.33
C THR A 5 19.65 -17.50 -12.25
N VAL A 6 18.50 -17.32 -12.93
CA VAL A 6 17.72 -16.09 -12.84
C VAL A 6 17.07 -16.03 -11.45
N THR A 7 17.46 -15.04 -10.65
CA THR A 7 16.79 -14.79 -9.36
C THR A 7 15.54 -13.96 -9.59
N HIS A 8 14.39 -14.49 -9.21
CA HIS A 8 13.10 -13.82 -9.31
C HIS A 8 12.76 -13.16 -7.98
N ARG A 9 12.70 -11.83 -7.97
CA ARG A 9 12.32 -11.01 -6.80
C ARG A 9 11.48 -9.84 -7.25
N PRO A 10 10.58 -9.30 -6.42
CA PRO A 10 9.81 -8.12 -6.76
C PRO A 10 10.71 -6.94 -7.16
N ALA A 11 10.22 -6.13 -8.10
CA ALA A 11 10.93 -4.94 -8.56
C ALA A 11 11.03 -3.91 -7.42
N GLY A 12 12.26 -3.49 -7.10
CA GLY A 12 12.54 -2.69 -5.91
C GLY A 12 11.93 -1.29 -5.94
N THR A 13 11.85 -0.66 -7.11
CA THR A 13 11.28 0.69 -7.27
C THR A 13 9.77 0.65 -7.04
N SER A 14 9.05 -0.30 -7.69
CA SER A 14 7.62 -0.48 -7.48
C SER A 14 7.29 -0.89 -6.06
N ALA A 15 8.11 -1.75 -5.42
CA ALA A 15 7.94 -2.11 -4.01
C ALA A 15 8.06 -0.89 -3.09
N ALA A 16 9.07 -0.04 -3.31
CA ALA A 16 9.26 1.20 -2.54
C ALA A 16 8.08 2.17 -2.73
N LEU A 17 7.61 2.33 -3.97
CA LEU A 17 6.46 3.20 -4.29
C LEU A 17 5.17 2.68 -3.65
N ALA A 18 4.89 1.37 -3.70
CA ALA A 18 3.72 0.78 -3.07
C ALA A 18 3.68 1.06 -1.56
N LEU A 19 4.82 0.87 -0.85
CA LEU A 19 4.94 1.17 0.58
C LEU A 19 4.78 2.67 0.87
N ALA A 20 5.42 3.53 0.06
CA ALA A 20 5.31 4.98 0.22
C ALA A 20 3.87 5.48 0.01
N LEU A 21 3.17 4.97 -1.01
CA LEU A 21 1.77 5.31 -1.30
C LEU A 21 0.82 4.82 -0.19
N GLY A 22 1.00 3.60 0.31
CA GLY A 22 0.21 3.06 1.42
C GLY A 22 0.43 3.86 2.72
N LEU A 23 1.69 4.19 3.06
CA LEU A 23 2.01 5.03 4.22
C LEU A 23 1.43 6.45 4.05
N PHE A 24 1.54 7.02 2.85
CA PHE A 24 0.99 8.34 2.55
C PHE A 24 -0.53 8.34 2.64
N ALA A 25 -1.22 7.31 2.15
CA ALA A 25 -2.66 7.16 2.31
C ALA A 25 -3.09 7.20 3.78
N LEU A 26 -2.41 6.44 4.67
CA LEU A 26 -2.67 6.50 6.11
C LEU A 26 -2.34 7.87 6.70
N SER A 27 -1.30 8.52 6.19
CA SER A 27 -0.87 9.82 6.68
C SER A 27 -1.86 10.95 6.39
N LEU A 28 -2.79 10.78 5.48
CA LEU A 28 -3.85 11.74 5.17
C LEU A 28 -5.03 11.67 6.15
N LEU A 29 -5.21 10.56 6.86
CA LEU A 29 -6.34 10.38 7.78
C LEU A 29 -6.22 11.35 8.96
N PRO A 30 -7.36 11.74 9.60
CA PRO A 30 -7.36 12.65 10.75
C PRO A 30 -6.44 12.15 11.87
N ARG A 31 -5.62 13.03 12.42
CA ARG A 31 -4.53 12.66 13.33
C ARG A 31 -4.67 13.28 14.70
N THR A 32 -4.13 12.57 15.67
CA THR A 32 -3.71 13.11 16.97
C THR A 32 -2.18 13.11 17.00
N GLY A 33 -1.53 13.94 17.83
CA GLY A 33 -0.07 13.98 17.92
C GLY A 33 0.59 12.62 18.22
N THR A 34 -0.11 11.71 18.90
CA THR A 34 0.34 10.32 19.09
C THR A 34 0.45 9.57 17.77
N VAL A 35 -0.54 9.71 16.88
CA VAL A 35 -0.56 9.03 15.56
C VAL A 35 0.57 9.52 14.67
N ASP A 36 0.94 10.80 14.72
CA ASP A 36 2.06 11.34 13.95
C ASP A 36 3.39 10.67 14.32
N HIS A 37 3.66 10.48 15.61
CA HIS A 37 4.85 9.77 16.08
C HIS A 37 4.82 8.28 15.68
N VAL A 38 3.66 7.64 15.79
CA VAL A 38 3.47 6.24 15.38
C VAL A 38 3.78 6.06 13.89
N LEU A 39 3.27 6.94 13.02
CA LEU A 39 3.52 6.88 11.58
C LEU A 39 4.98 7.18 11.22
N LEU A 40 5.67 8.04 11.98
CA LEU A 40 7.12 8.24 11.79
C LEU A 40 7.92 6.98 12.13
N VAL A 41 7.59 6.30 13.24
CA VAL A 41 8.22 5.04 13.63
C VAL A 41 7.92 3.95 12.62
N GLU A 42 6.68 3.84 12.15
CA GLU A 42 6.24 2.93 11.10
C GLU A 42 7.03 3.15 9.80
N GLY A 43 7.08 4.40 9.32
CA GLY A 43 7.84 4.78 8.12
C GLY A 43 9.33 4.47 8.24
N GLY A 44 9.92 4.71 9.41
CA GLY A 44 11.30 4.30 9.72
C GLY A 44 11.49 2.79 9.63
N GLY A 45 10.55 2.02 10.16
CA GLY A 45 10.55 0.55 10.08
C GLY A 45 10.46 0.05 8.65
N LEU A 46 9.53 0.59 7.86
CA LEU A 46 9.36 0.26 6.44
C LEU A 46 10.62 0.62 5.62
N LEU A 47 11.24 1.76 5.91
CA LEU A 47 12.50 2.16 5.27
C LEU A 47 13.63 1.18 5.57
N LEU A 48 13.78 0.75 6.82
CA LEU A 48 14.78 -0.26 7.19
C LEU A 48 14.51 -1.60 6.52
N LEU A 49 13.25 -2.02 6.39
CA LEU A 49 12.86 -3.22 5.64
C LEU A 49 13.28 -3.10 4.17
N LEU A 50 13.00 -1.97 3.53
CA LEU A 50 13.36 -1.71 2.13
C LEU A 50 14.88 -1.70 1.94
N VAL A 51 15.62 -0.96 2.75
CA VAL A 51 17.10 -0.91 2.69
C VAL A 51 17.68 -2.29 2.94
N GLY A 52 17.16 -3.02 3.94
CA GLY A 52 17.56 -4.38 4.22
C GLY A 52 17.34 -5.32 3.04
N PHE A 53 16.20 -5.21 2.36
CA PHE A 53 15.90 -5.97 1.14
C PHE A 53 16.89 -5.66 0.01
N LEU A 54 17.18 -4.39 -0.26
CA LEU A 54 18.07 -3.96 -1.33
C LEU A 54 19.54 -4.35 -1.07
N LEU A 55 19.97 -4.46 0.18
CA LEU A 55 21.34 -4.83 0.53
C LEU A 55 21.62 -6.33 0.43
N ARG A 56 20.62 -7.18 0.53
CA ARG A 56 20.79 -8.65 0.55
C ARG A 56 21.48 -9.21 -0.70
N ASP A 57 21.41 -8.52 -1.81
CA ASP A 57 22.03 -8.97 -3.08
C ASP A 57 23.50 -8.56 -3.21
N ARG A 58 24.05 -7.82 -2.23
CA ARG A 58 25.43 -7.31 -2.24
C ARG A 58 26.45 -8.26 -1.58
N GLY A 59 26.33 -9.58 -1.83
CA GLY A 59 27.24 -10.58 -1.29
C GLY A 59 26.97 -10.94 0.18
N LEU A 60 27.92 -11.63 0.83
CA LEU A 60 27.73 -12.16 2.19
C LEU A 60 27.54 -11.05 3.23
N ALA A 61 28.37 -10.02 3.19
CA ALA A 61 28.27 -8.88 4.11
C ALA A 61 26.92 -8.14 3.94
N GLY A 62 26.49 -7.90 2.69
CA GLY A 62 25.19 -7.29 2.40
C GLY A 62 24.03 -8.14 2.89
N ARG A 63 24.13 -9.49 2.80
CA ARG A 63 23.12 -10.40 3.31
C ARG A 63 22.99 -10.32 4.83
N ILE A 64 24.10 -10.29 5.56
CA ILE A 64 24.11 -10.16 7.02
C ILE A 64 23.51 -8.83 7.44
N VAL A 65 24.04 -7.72 6.93
CA VAL A 65 23.57 -6.36 7.23
C VAL A 65 22.09 -6.20 6.83
N GLY A 66 21.73 -6.66 5.64
CA GLY A 66 20.33 -6.59 5.16
C GLY A 66 19.37 -7.39 6.03
N THR A 67 19.78 -8.52 6.59
CA THR A 67 18.96 -9.31 7.53
C THR A 67 18.78 -8.59 8.86
N ILE A 68 19.84 -8.00 9.41
CA ILE A 68 19.79 -7.22 10.66
C ILE A 68 18.88 -6.02 10.49
N LEU A 69 19.05 -5.26 9.39
CA LEU A 69 18.18 -4.10 9.11
C LEU A 69 16.71 -4.49 8.95
N SER A 70 16.44 -5.62 8.29
CA SER A 70 15.07 -6.08 8.15
C SER A 70 14.47 -6.52 9.48
N ALA A 71 15.24 -7.18 10.34
CA ALA A 71 14.78 -7.54 11.69
C ALA A 71 14.50 -6.28 12.53
N ALA A 72 15.39 -5.28 12.48
CA ALA A 72 15.19 -3.98 13.12
C ALA A 72 13.95 -3.27 12.57
N GLY A 73 13.73 -3.32 11.25
CA GLY A 73 12.56 -2.75 10.58
C GLY A 73 11.25 -3.36 11.08
N VAL A 74 11.18 -4.70 11.14
CA VAL A 74 10.02 -5.40 11.75
C VAL A 74 9.84 -4.98 13.21
N GLY A 75 10.93 -4.90 13.98
CA GLY A 75 10.87 -4.45 15.37
C GLY A 75 10.27 -3.03 15.51
N LEU A 76 10.65 -2.09 14.64
CA LEU A 76 10.08 -0.73 14.64
C LEU A 76 8.60 -0.70 14.25
N VAL A 77 8.18 -1.50 13.25
CA VAL A 77 6.76 -1.60 12.87
C VAL A 77 5.92 -2.17 14.01
N LEU A 78 6.40 -3.21 14.69
CA LEU A 78 5.74 -3.74 15.88
C LEU A 78 5.74 -2.74 17.05
N LEU A 79 6.82 -1.97 17.21
CA LEU A 79 6.90 -0.88 18.18
C LEU A 79 5.88 0.22 17.87
N ALA A 80 5.69 0.60 16.60
CA ALA A 80 4.68 1.57 16.18
C ALA A 80 3.27 1.13 16.62
N LEU A 81 2.91 -0.14 16.38
CA LEU A 81 1.65 -0.71 16.83
C LEU A 81 1.55 -0.71 18.37
N GLY A 82 2.62 -1.08 19.08
CA GLY A 82 2.67 -1.03 20.53
C GLY A 82 2.49 0.38 21.08
N LEU A 83 3.14 1.38 20.47
CA LEU A 83 3.00 2.80 20.85
C LEU A 83 1.58 3.32 20.58
N LEU A 84 0.93 2.89 19.49
CA LEU A 84 -0.46 3.23 19.23
C LEU A 84 -1.37 2.71 20.33
N ILE A 85 -1.22 1.43 20.71
CA ILE A 85 -2.05 0.79 21.74
C ILE A 85 -1.80 1.42 23.12
N ALA A 86 -0.54 1.68 23.48
CA ALA A 86 -0.18 2.25 24.77
C ALA A 86 -0.48 3.75 24.87
N GLY A 87 -0.36 4.48 23.75
CA GLY A 87 -0.46 5.94 23.71
C GLY A 87 -1.86 6.49 23.47
N THR A 88 -2.86 5.63 23.16
CA THR A 88 -4.21 6.09 22.89
C THR A 88 -5.25 5.39 23.75
N THR A 89 -6.13 6.18 24.37
CA THR A 89 -7.31 5.70 25.13
C THR A 89 -8.59 5.75 24.29
N ARG A 90 -8.53 6.33 23.10
CA ARG A 90 -9.68 6.48 22.21
C ARG A 90 -9.83 5.28 21.29
N HIS A 91 -10.87 4.48 21.47
CA HIS A 91 -11.15 3.32 20.62
C HIS A 91 -11.29 3.67 19.14
N SER A 92 -11.84 4.85 18.79
CA SER A 92 -11.92 5.31 17.40
C SER A 92 -10.54 5.37 16.72
N VAL A 93 -9.55 5.95 17.40
CA VAL A 93 -8.18 6.07 16.87
C VAL A 93 -7.54 4.70 16.65
N LEU A 94 -7.78 3.73 17.54
CA LEU A 94 -7.30 2.36 17.35
C LEU A 94 -7.95 1.71 16.13
N VAL A 95 -9.27 1.84 15.99
CA VAL A 95 -10.01 1.23 14.85
C VAL A 95 -9.63 1.88 13.52
N GLU A 96 -9.36 3.18 13.51
CA GLU A 96 -8.92 3.90 12.31
C GLU A 96 -7.49 3.58 11.89
N THR A 97 -6.57 3.37 12.86
CA THR A 97 -5.13 3.36 12.55
C THR A 97 -4.53 1.95 12.60
N ALA A 98 -4.94 1.11 13.56
CA ALA A 98 -4.30 -0.20 13.75
C ALA A 98 -4.42 -1.13 12.51
N PRO A 99 -5.58 -1.25 11.83
CA PRO A 99 -5.66 -2.06 10.62
C PRO A 99 -4.66 -1.61 9.55
N GLY A 100 -4.50 -0.28 9.39
CA GLY A 100 -3.57 0.28 8.41
C GLY A 100 -2.11 -0.01 8.70
N LEU A 101 -1.66 0.05 9.97
CA LEU A 101 -0.29 -0.31 10.36
C LEU A 101 -0.03 -1.80 10.10
N VAL A 102 -0.96 -2.67 10.49
CA VAL A 102 -0.87 -4.11 10.17
C VAL A 102 -0.89 -4.32 8.67
N GLY A 103 -1.71 -3.56 7.95
CA GLY A 103 -1.79 -3.59 6.49
C GLY A 103 -0.47 -3.24 5.82
N LEU A 104 0.22 -2.20 6.28
CA LEU A 104 1.55 -1.81 5.76
C LEU A 104 2.60 -2.89 6.03
N LEU A 105 2.57 -3.55 7.18
CA LEU A 105 3.47 -4.66 7.47
C LEU A 105 3.23 -5.85 6.53
N LEU A 106 1.96 -6.22 6.29
CA LEU A 106 1.63 -7.29 5.34
C LEU A 106 2.01 -6.92 3.91
N LEU A 107 1.74 -5.68 3.49
CA LEU A 107 2.18 -5.16 2.19
C LEU A 107 3.70 -5.25 2.06
N ALA A 108 4.45 -4.83 3.11
CA ALA A 108 5.90 -4.92 3.11
C ALA A 108 6.39 -6.37 2.95
N PHE A 109 5.82 -7.34 3.67
CA PHE A 109 6.16 -8.75 3.49
C PHE A 109 5.76 -9.30 2.12
N GLY A 110 4.71 -8.78 1.52
CA GLY A 110 4.29 -9.12 0.16
C GLY A 110 5.31 -8.70 -0.89
N VAL A 111 5.78 -7.44 -0.84
CA VAL A 111 6.68 -6.85 -1.85
C VAL A 111 8.17 -6.94 -1.50
N LEU A 112 8.54 -7.15 -0.22
CA LEU A 112 9.93 -7.29 0.25
C LEU A 112 10.16 -8.68 0.87
N PRO A 113 9.99 -9.78 0.13
CA PRO A 113 10.04 -11.11 0.70
C PRO A 113 11.42 -11.43 1.27
N LEU A 114 11.44 -12.18 2.36
CA LEU A 114 12.69 -12.73 2.92
C LEU A 114 13.29 -13.78 1.98
N ARG A 115 12.43 -14.53 1.26
CA ARG A 115 12.77 -15.54 0.25
C ARG A 115 11.68 -15.59 -0.82
N GLY A 116 12.06 -15.89 -2.05
CA GLY A 116 11.12 -16.09 -3.15
C GLY A 116 10.69 -14.82 -3.88
N THR A 117 9.61 -14.93 -4.62
CA THR A 117 9.11 -13.92 -5.60
C THR A 117 8.17 -12.88 -5.03
N GLY A 118 7.86 -12.93 -3.74
CA GLY A 118 6.83 -12.10 -3.12
C GLY A 118 5.50 -12.84 -2.97
N SER A 119 4.48 -12.15 -2.48
CA SER A 119 3.16 -12.72 -2.25
C SER A 119 2.04 -11.75 -2.60
N ARG A 120 1.33 -12.02 -3.69
CA ARG A 120 0.15 -11.25 -4.12
C ARG A 120 -0.93 -11.26 -3.03
N GLY A 121 -1.13 -12.40 -2.37
CA GLY A 121 -2.09 -12.51 -1.26
C GLY A 121 -1.76 -11.58 -0.09
N LEU A 122 -0.47 -11.39 0.25
CA LEU A 122 -0.05 -10.44 1.28
C LEU A 122 -0.19 -8.99 0.81
N VAL A 123 0.08 -8.69 -0.47
CA VAL A 123 -0.15 -7.37 -1.07
C VAL A 123 -1.63 -7.02 -0.98
N THR A 124 -2.51 -7.91 -1.45
CA THR A 124 -3.96 -7.70 -1.42
C THR A 124 -4.49 -7.58 0.00
N ALA A 125 -4.09 -8.48 0.93
CA ALA A 125 -4.52 -8.42 2.32
C ALA A 125 -4.01 -7.15 3.02
N GLY A 126 -2.76 -6.77 2.76
CA GLY A 126 -2.15 -5.57 3.32
C GLY A 126 -2.87 -4.30 2.89
N THR A 127 -3.07 -4.13 1.59
CA THR A 127 -3.78 -2.95 1.06
C THR A 127 -5.26 -2.96 1.42
N ALA A 128 -5.91 -4.12 1.53
CA ALA A 128 -7.27 -4.22 2.04
C ALA A 128 -7.38 -3.71 3.48
N LEU A 129 -6.42 -4.02 4.36
CA LEU A 129 -6.39 -3.49 5.73
C LEU A 129 -6.12 -1.99 5.78
N VAL A 130 -5.25 -1.45 4.90
CA VAL A 130 -5.09 0.01 4.74
C VAL A 130 -6.42 0.63 4.34
N PHE A 131 -7.15 0.01 3.39
CA PHE A 131 -8.46 0.49 2.95
C PHE A 131 -9.51 0.41 4.08
N VAL A 132 -9.46 -0.62 4.93
CA VAL A 132 -10.31 -0.70 6.14
C VAL A 132 -10.07 0.49 7.06
N SER A 133 -8.82 0.96 7.24
CA SER A 133 -8.53 2.18 7.99
C SER A 133 -9.15 3.42 7.36
N VAL A 134 -9.12 3.53 6.02
CA VAL A 134 -9.77 4.63 5.30
C VAL A 134 -11.29 4.62 5.53
N LEU A 135 -11.91 3.44 5.43
CA LEU A 135 -13.36 3.28 5.68
C LEU A 135 -13.71 3.60 7.14
N ALA A 136 -12.89 3.13 8.10
CA ALA A 136 -13.09 3.42 9.51
C ALA A 136 -13.01 4.93 9.78
N ALA A 137 -12.04 5.64 9.20
CA ALA A 137 -11.97 7.10 9.31
C ALA A 137 -13.24 7.80 8.78
N GLY A 138 -13.85 7.25 7.72
CA GLY A 138 -15.13 7.71 7.20
C GLY A 138 -16.28 7.57 8.20
N LEU A 139 -16.32 6.47 8.96
CA LEU A 139 -17.31 6.27 10.03
C LEU A 139 -17.14 7.30 11.16
N PHE A 140 -15.93 7.75 11.43
CA PHE A 140 -15.61 8.78 12.42
C PHE A 140 -15.54 10.19 11.86
N ARG A 141 -16.16 10.43 10.69
CA ARG A 141 -16.40 11.73 10.05
C ARG A 141 -15.13 12.41 9.49
N ALA A 142 -14.18 11.65 8.98
CA ALA A 142 -13.11 12.23 8.17
C ALA A 142 -13.71 12.99 6.95
N PRO A 143 -13.06 14.09 6.51
CA PRO A 143 -13.50 14.82 5.34
C PRO A 143 -13.56 13.93 4.10
N ILE A 144 -14.63 14.04 3.30
CA ILE A 144 -14.83 13.18 2.13
C ILE A 144 -13.68 13.28 1.11
N GLY A 145 -13.10 14.48 0.96
CA GLY A 145 -11.94 14.68 0.08
C GLY A 145 -10.73 13.90 0.54
N THR A 146 -10.48 13.83 1.84
CA THR A 146 -9.42 12.99 2.44
C THR A 146 -9.65 11.52 2.15
N LEU A 147 -10.89 11.04 2.31
CA LEU A 147 -11.27 9.64 2.05
C LEU A 147 -11.10 9.27 0.59
N LEU A 148 -11.51 10.15 -0.34
CA LEU A 148 -11.35 9.94 -1.78
C LEU A 148 -9.87 9.81 -2.16
N VAL A 149 -9.03 10.73 -1.68
CA VAL A 149 -7.58 10.70 -1.99
C VAL A 149 -6.91 9.49 -1.34
N ALA A 150 -7.16 9.25 -0.05
CA ALA A 150 -6.56 8.11 0.67
C ALA A 150 -6.99 6.76 0.08
N GLY A 151 -8.28 6.62 -0.28
CA GLY A 151 -8.79 5.44 -0.95
C GLY A 151 -8.15 5.20 -2.32
N ALA A 152 -8.07 6.23 -3.14
CA ALA A 152 -7.41 6.15 -4.46
C ALA A 152 -5.93 5.77 -4.34
N LEU A 153 -5.19 6.39 -3.40
CA LEU A 153 -3.78 6.05 -3.14
C LEU A 153 -3.61 4.60 -2.66
N THR A 154 -4.55 4.08 -1.88
CA THR A 154 -4.54 2.68 -1.43
C THR A 154 -4.71 1.73 -2.62
N VAL A 155 -5.59 2.05 -3.56
CA VAL A 155 -5.77 1.25 -4.79
C VAL A 155 -4.50 1.30 -5.65
N VAL A 156 -3.89 2.48 -5.81
CA VAL A 156 -2.61 2.60 -6.54
C VAL A 156 -1.50 1.83 -5.83
N ALA A 157 -1.44 1.86 -4.48
CA ALA A 157 -0.47 1.09 -3.71
C ALA A 157 -0.62 -0.43 -3.96
N TRP A 158 -1.86 -0.92 -4.05
CA TRP A 158 -2.15 -2.31 -4.43
C TRP A 158 -1.65 -2.63 -5.84
N ASP A 159 -2.05 -1.84 -6.83
CA ASP A 159 -1.71 -2.04 -8.24
C ASP A 159 -0.18 -2.01 -8.48
N VAL A 160 0.51 -1.03 -7.89
CA VAL A 160 1.97 -0.94 -7.97
C VAL A 160 2.66 -2.09 -7.24
N GLY A 161 2.09 -2.57 -6.12
CA GLY A 161 2.57 -3.74 -5.39
C GLY A 161 2.45 -5.03 -6.19
N GLU A 162 1.30 -5.26 -6.86
CA GLU A 162 1.09 -6.38 -7.78
C GLU A 162 2.04 -6.31 -8.97
N ASN A 163 2.23 -5.12 -9.54
CA ASN A 163 3.17 -4.88 -10.64
C ASN A 163 4.62 -5.20 -10.23
N ALA A 164 5.03 -4.86 -8.99
CA ALA A 164 6.37 -5.18 -8.47
C ALA A 164 6.64 -6.70 -8.52
N ILE A 165 5.66 -7.51 -8.13
CA ILE A 165 5.74 -8.98 -8.14
C ILE A 165 5.75 -9.48 -9.59
N SER A 166 4.84 -8.97 -10.43
CA SER A 166 4.72 -9.37 -11.84
C SER A 166 6.01 -9.14 -12.62
N ILE A 167 6.62 -7.96 -12.49
CA ILE A 167 7.91 -7.64 -13.11
C ILE A 167 9.00 -8.61 -12.61
N GLY A 168 9.05 -8.86 -11.31
CA GLY A 168 10.04 -9.78 -10.72
C GLY A 168 9.90 -11.21 -11.21
N GLU A 169 8.67 -11.68 -11.41
CA GLU A 169 8.37 -13.02 -11.93
C GLU A 169 8.75 -13.19 -13.39
N HIS A 170 8.53 -12.17 -14.24
CA HIS A 170 8.71 -12.28 -15.69
C HIS A 170 10.12 -11.88 -16.15
N LEU A 171 10.70 -10.84 -15.56
CA LEU A 171 11.96 -10.26 -16.04
C LEU A 171 13.18 -10.61 -15.17
N GLY A 172 12.96 -11.02 -13.91
CA GLY A 172 14.04 -11.28 -12.95
C GLY A 172 14.81 -10.01 -12.58
N THR A 173 15.85 -10.15 -11.75
CA THR A 173 16.63 -9.02 -11.19
C THR A 173 17.66 -8.44 -12.16
N ALA A 174 17.92 -9.08 -13.31
CA ALA A 174 18.96 -8.65 -14.27
C ALA A 174 18.48 -7.59 -15.28
N ALA A 175 17.15 -7.38 -15.41
CA ALA A 175 16.59 -6.44 -16.38
C ALA A 175 16.52 -5.02 -15.81
N GLU A 176 16.75 -4.03 -16.67
CA GLU A 176 16.55 -2.61 -16.33
C GLU A 176 15.05 -2.27 -16.41
N THR A 177 14.34 -2.41 -15.30
CA THR A 177 12.86 -2.32 -15.24
C THR A 177 12.34 -0.93 -14.88
N ARG A 178 13.22 -0.01 -14.40
CA ARG A 178 12.82 1.33 -13.92
C ARG A 178 11.92 2.13 -14.85
N PRO A 179 12.18 2.21 -16.19
CA PRO A 179 11.30 2.96 -17.09
C PRO A 179 9.89 2.36 -17.15
N ILE A 180 9.78 1.03 -17.17
CA ILE A 180 8.50 0.31 -17.21
C ILE A 180 7.73 0.54 -15.90
N GLU A 181 8.41 0.41 -14.76
CA GLU A 181 7.86 0.68 -13.43
C GLU A 181 7.32 2.11 -13.31
N ALA A 182 8.12 3.11 -13.76
CA ALA A 182 7.73 4.51 -13.73
C ALA A 182 6.51 4.79 -14.64
N THR A 183 6.49 4.23 -15.84
CA THR A 183 5.36 4.42 -16.78
C THR A 183 4.08 3.80 -16.23
N HIS A 184 4.15 2.59 -15.68
CA HIS A 184 3.00 1.93 -15.07
C HIS A 184 2.46 2.75 -13.88
N THR A 185 3.34 3.12 -12.94
CA THR A 185 2.94 3.92 -11.79
C THR A 185 2.35 5.28 -12.17
N ALA A 186 2.92 5.95 -13.18
CA ALA A 186 2.38 7.21 -13.69
C ALA A 186 0.97 7.03 -14.29
N GLY A 187 0.74 5.95 -15.02
CA GLY A 187 -0.59 5.58 -15.54
C GLY A 187 -1.61 5.36 -14.42
N SER A 188 -1.25 4.58 -13.40
CA SER A 188 -2.12 4.31 -12.25
C SER A 188 -2.44 5.57 -11.46
N LEU A 189 -1.45 6.46 -11.23
CA LEU A 189 -1.66 7.76 -10.60
C LEU A 189 -2.54 8.69 -11.42
N LEU A 190 -2.43 8.67 -12.75
CA LEU A 190 -3.29 9.46 -13.64
C LEU A 190 -4.74 8.99 -13.52
N VAL A 191 -4.99 7.68 -13.59
CA VAL A 191 -6.34 7.11 -13.42
C VAL A 191 -6.90 7.46 -12.03
N ALA A 192 -6.09 7.31 -10.98
CA ALA A 192 -6.49 7.68 -9.61
C ALA A 192 -6.83 9.18 -9.53
N GLY A 193 -6.02 10.05 -10.13
CA GLY A 193 -6.27 11.50 -10.17
C GLY A 193 -7.59 11.85 -10.87
N VAL A 194 -7.86 11.24 -12.01
CA VAL A 194 -9.14 11.39 -12.74
C VAL A 194 -10.31 10.91 -11.87
N THR A 195 -10.17 9.76 -11.21
CA THR A 195 -11.20 9.20 -10.32
C THR A 195 -11.49 10.13 -9.13
N VAL A 196 -10.45 10.67 -8.51
CA VAL A 196 -10.57 11.64 -7.40
C VAL A 196 -11.24 12.92 -7.89
N ALA A 197 -10.83 13.48 -9.05
CA ALA A 197 -11.44 14.66 -9.64
C ALA A 197 -12.93 14.45 -9.93
N ALA A 198 -13.28 13.30 -10.53
CA ALA A 198 -14.68 12.93 -10.77
C ALA A 198 -15.46 12.81 -9.45
N GLY A 199 -14.87 12.22 -8.41
CA GLY A 199 -15.46 12.14 -7.07
C GLY A 199 -15.75 13.53 -6.48
N PHE A 200 -14.81 14.47 -6.58
CA PHE A 200 -15.03 15.85 -6.12
C PHE A 200 -16.13 16.57 -6.90
N LEU A 201 -16.21 16.37 -8.21
CA LEU A 201 -17.30 16.94 -9.03
C LEU A 201 -18.66 16.39 -8.57
N LEU A 202 -18.76 15.10 -8.31
CA LEU A 202 -20.00 14.48 -7.82
C LEU A 202 -20.42 14.99 -6.44
N VAL A 203 -19.46 15.20 -5.54
CA VAL A 203 -19.73 15.81 -4.22
C VAL A 203 -20.23 17.25 -4.37
N GLY A 204 -19.67 18.02 -5.31
CA GLY A 204 -20.06 19.41 -5.58
C GLY A 204 -21.45 19.57 -6.21
N VAL A 205 -21.91 18.59 -6.97
CA VAL A 205 -23.27 18.60 -7.58
C VAL A 205 -24.38 18.35 -6.55
N GLY A 206 -24.00 18.03 -5.32
CA GLY A 206 -24.93 17.75 -4.22
C GLY A 206 -25.57 16.37 -4.38
N THR A 207 -25.19 15.45 -3.54
CA THR A 207 -25.82 14.13 -3.43
C THR A 207 -27.20 14.24 -2.72
N ALA A 208 -27.95 15.29 -2.98
CA ALA A 208 -29.34 15.37 -2.58
C ALA A 208 -30.10 14.30 -3.37
N GLY A 209 -29.95 13.04 -2.93
CA GLY A 209 -30.82 11.96 -3.27
C GLY A 209 -30.45 11.04 -4.41
N LEU A 210 -29.23 10.45 -4.41
CA LEU A 210 -29.13 9.12 -5.02
C LEU A 210 -30.06 8.19 -4.25
N SER A 211 -31.18 7.83 -4.88
CA SER A 211 -32.07 6.83 -4.31
C SER A 211 -31.30 5.49 -4.17
N LEU A 212 -31.69 4.67 -3.21
CA LEU A 212 -31.12 3.33 -3.03
C LEU A 212 -31.11 2.53 -4.34
N VAL A 213 -32.09 2.76 -5.21
CA VAL A 213 -32.21 2.16 -6.55
C VAL A 213 -31.11 2.67 -7.48
N GLN A 214 -30.79 3.96 -7.49
CA GLN A 214 -29.72 4.53 -8.33
C GLN A 214 -28.35 4.04 -7.88
N LEU A 215 -28.12 3.91 -6.57
CA LEU A 215 -26.90 3.33 -6.03
C LEU A 215 -26.78 1.84 -6.41
N ALA A 216 -27.87 1.08 -6.32
CA ALA A 216 -27.88 -0.33 -6.71
C ALA A 216 -27.62 -0.49 -8.22
N LEU A 217 -28.24 0.36 -9.07
CA LEU A 217 -28.00 0.35 -10.52
C LEU A 217 -26.55 0.72 -10.87
N LEU A 218 -25.95 1.69 -10.16
CA LEU A 218 -24.53 2.03 -10.32
C LEU A 218 -23.63 0.84 -9.97
N LEU A 219 -23.90 0.19 -8.85
CA LEU A 219 -23.14 -1.01 -8.42
C LEU A 219 -23.26 -2.15 -9.44
N VAL A 220 -24.47 -2.41 -9.96
CA VAL A 220 -24.70 -3.41 -11.01
C VAL A 220 -23.97 -3.03 -12.30
N ALA A 221 -23.98 -1.75 -12.69
CA ALA A 221 -23.26 -1.27 -13.87
C ALA A 221 -21.74 -1.45 -13.74
N VAL A 222 -21.16 -1.12 -12.57
CA VAL A 222 -19.73 -1.34 -12.27
C VAL A 222 -19.40 -2.83 -12.32
N LEU A 223 -20.24 -3.66 -11.71
CA LEU A 223 -20.03 -5.12 -11.70
C LEU A 223 -20.11 -5.70 -13.12
N ALA A 224 -21.09 -5.27 -13.92
CA ALA A 224 -21.23 -5.69 -15.32
C ALA A 224 -20.04 -5.26 -16.16
N LEU A 225 -19.54 -4.03 -15.96
CA LEU A 225 -18.34 -3.54 -16.62
C LEU A 225 -17.11 -4.35 -16.26
N THR A 226 -16.95 -4.65 -14.95
CA THR A 226 -15.83 -5.47 -14.47
C THR A 226 -15.87 -6.87 -15.10
N VAL A 227 -17.04 -7.51 -15.16
CA VAL A 227 -17.20 -8.82 -15.80
C VAL A 227 -16.91 -8.73 -17.31
N ALA A 228 -17.39 -7.69 -18.00
CA ALA A 228 -17.15 -7.50 -19.43
C ALA A 228 -15.67 -7.26 -19.80
N LEU A 229 -14.89 -6.71 -18.85
CA LEU A 229 -13.44 -6.47 -19.04
C LEU A 229 -12.59 -7.71 -18.72
N HIS A 230 -13.12 -8.70 -18.02
CA HIS A 230 -12.41 -9.93 -17.64
C HIS A 230 -12.85 -11.18 -18.42
N GLY A 231 -13.85 -11.08 -19.28
CA GLY A 231 -14.30 -12.11 -20.23
C GLY A 231 -13.75 -11.88 -21.60
#